data_001230bc2914a5d001952d08b2317196
#
_entry.id   001230bc2914a5d001952d08b2317196
#
_cell.length_a   1.000
_cell.length_b   1.000
_cell.length_c   1.000
_cell.angle_alpha   90.00
_cell.angle_beta   90.00
_cell.angle_gamma   90.00
#
_symmetry.space_group_name_H-M   'P 1'
#
loop_
_entity.id
_entity.type
_entity.pdbx_description
1 polymer ?
#
loop_
_entity_poly.entity_id
_entity_poly.type
_entity_poly.pdbx_seq_one_letter_code
_entity_poly.pdbx_strand_id
1 'polypeptide(L)'
;MPFARYEQAVELLDAQRERVLRLVPEGCPVVDVHTHLGLDDDGMRLSLADHLASMELNRIDTSFVFALNDPDRHPGYRVPNDRVLAWAEESEGRLIPLVRLALDSDDPVSEARRCVDRGARGIKLHPRSQAFSVSDPRFEAVFAFAAERRIPVLIHAGRGLPEGLGAELAGVAGRHPEANLILAHAAIADQAAIASFAAGMPNVFFDTSTWSPLDLLSLLGRVGPEQILFASDIPYGDQLYHQYLTIGALRRIGCTDDEVRGVLGDTATRLIEGHLPATVSPPRSDGQVTLSLDRALIANYLAAVTPLLWTGQTDAIGFLGLAAACCGDDPAVADIRDLVLAVEAAWLEIAVVELERRRDETRKLFRIVGLAQAMALYG
;
A
#
# COMPACT_ATOMS: atom_id res chain seq x y z
N MET A 1 -11.71 -29.11 9.52
CA MET A 1 -12.55 -29.08 8.29
C MET A 1 -12.39 -27.73 7.66
N PRO A 2 -12.36 -27.62 6.34
CA PRO A 2 -12.38 -26.31 5.71
C PRO A 2 -13.66 -25.56 6.12
N PHE A 3 -13.54 -24.25 6.25
CA PHE A 3 -14.67 -23.38 6.60
C PHE A 3 -15.46 -23.07 5.32
N ALA A 4 -16.55 -23.79 5.09
CA ALA A 4 -17.28 -23.73 3.82
C ALA A 4 -17.82 -22.33 3.48
N ARG A 5 -18.24 -21.56 4.48
CA ARG A 5 -18.71 -20.17 4.29
C ARG A 5 -17.58 -19.21 4.02
N TYR A 6 -16.44 -19.43 4.66
CA TYR A 6 -15.23 -18.67 4.38
C TYR A 6 -14.74 -18.92 2.95
N GLU A 7 -14.69 -20.18 2.51
CA GLU A 7 -14.32 -20.52 1.12
C GLU A 7 -15.25 -19.85 0.12
N GLN A 8 -16.57 -19.86 0.36
CA GLN A 8 -17.53 -19.15 -0.49
C GLN A 8 -17.26 -17.63 -0.56
N ALA A 9 -16.87 -16.99 0.55
CA ALA A 9 -16.52 -15.58 0.56
C ALA A 9 -15.25 -15.30 -0.26
N VAL A 10 -14.26 -16.20 -0.20
CA VAL A 10 -13.04 -16.12 -1.01
C VAL A 10 -13.34 -16.30 -2.50
N GLU A 11 -14.20 -17.26 -2.87
CA GLU A 11 -14.64 -17.44 -4.26
C GLU A 11 -15.32 -16.19 -4.84
N LEU A 12 -16.13 -15.49 -4.04
CA LEU A 12 -16.74 -14.22 -4.46
C LEU A 12 -15.70 -13.12 -4.66
N LEU A 13 -14.66 -13.05 -3.81
CA LEU A 13 -13.55 -12.13 -4.02
C LEU A 13 -12.81 -12.46 -5.33
N ASP A 14 -12.54 -13.74 -5.59
CA ASP A 14 -11.88 -14.17 -6.81
C ASP A 14 -12.72 -13.89 -8.06
N ALA A 15 -14.05 -13.97 -7.97
CA ALA A 15 -14.94 -13.56 -9.04
C ALA A 15 -14.85 -12.05 -9.38
N GLN A 16 -14.50 -11.20 -8.41
CA GLN A 16 -14.25 -9.79 -8.66
C GLN A 16 -12.90 -9.52 -9.35
N ARG A 17 -11.95 -10.47 -9.31
CA ARG A 17 -10.59 -10.30 -9.87
C ARG A 17 -10.61 -9.89 -11.34
N GLU A 18 -11.29 -10.64 -12.18
CA GLU A 18 -11.36 -10.34 -13.61
C GLU A 18 -12.02 -8.98 -13.89
N ARG A 19 -12.95 -8.55 -13.03
CA ARG A 19 -13.54 -7.21 -13.12
C ARG A 19 -12.52 -6.12 -12.81
N VAL A 20 -11.74 -6.30 -11.74
CA VAL A 20 -10.69 -5.36 -11.36
C VAL A 20 -9.61 -5.29 -12.44
N LEU A 21 -9.14 -6.44 -12.91
CA LEU A 21 -8.09 -6.49 -13.93
C LEU A 21 -8.50 -5.88 -15.29
N ARG A 22 -9.80 -5.88 -15.62
CA ARG A 22 -10.31 -5.17 -16.80
C ARG A 22 -10.31 -3.63 -16.67
N LEU A 23 -10.13 -3.09 -15.47
CA LEU A 23 -10.01 -1.64 -15.26
C LEU A 23 -8.60 -1.13 -15.59
N VAL A 24 -7.62 -2.01 -15.64
CA VAL A 24 -6.25 -1.67 -16.03
C VAL A 24 -6.22 -1.31 -17.52
N PRO A 25 -5.70 -0.15 -17.92
CA PRO A 25 -5.59 0.22 -19.32
C PRO A 25 -4.77 -0.79 -20.12
N GLU A 26 -5.15 -1.01 -21.40
CA GLU A 26 -4.46 -1.97 -22.26
C GLU A 26 -2.96 -1.64 -22.41
N GLY A 27 -2.10 -2.66 -22.25
CA GLY A 27 -0.65 -2.51 -22.32
C GLY A 27 -0.04 -1.63 -21.24
N CYS A 28 -0.78 -1.36 -20.15
CA CYS A 28 -0.28 -0.63 -19.02
C CYS A 28 0.67 -1.51 -18.20
N PRO A 29 1.93 -1.10 -17.94
CA PRO A 29 2.78 -1.77 -16.96
C PRO A 29 2.21 -1.55 -15.57
N VAL A 30 2.25 -2.59 -14.73
CA VAL A 30 1.82 -2.49 -13.32
C VAL A 30 3.02 -2.76 -12.42
N VAL A 31 3.41 -1.74 -11.66
CA VAL A 31 4.55 -1.78 -10.73
C VAL A 31 4.06 -1.54 -9.31
N ASP A 32 4.18 -2.54 -8.46
CA ASP A 32 3.84 -2.46 -7.04
C ASP A 32 5.06 -1.94 -6.26
N VAL A 33 5.04 -0.67 -5.85
CA VAL A 33 6.23 -0.04 -5.25
C VAL A 33 6.41 -0.33 -3.76
N HIS A 34 5.54 -1.14 -3.14
CA HIS A 34 5.61 -1.40 -1.70
C HIS A 34 5.24 -2.85 -1.37
N THR A 35 6.26 -3.71 -1.32
CA THR A 35 6.08 -5.12 -0.99
C THR A 35 7.19 -5.61 -0.07
N HIS A 36 6.86 -6.57 0.79
CA HIS A 36 7.80 -7.12 1.76
C HIS A 36 8.01 -8.61 1.54
N LEU A 37 9.23 -9.09 1.75
CA LEU A 37 9.55 -10.52 1.80
C LEU A 37 10.22 -10.87 3.12
N GLY A 38 10.04 -12.12 3.56
CA GLY A 38 10.66 -12.64 4.78
C GLY A 38 9.65 -12.94 5.89
N LEU A 39 10.07 -12.72 7.13
CA LEU A 39 9.29 -13.00 8.35
C LEU A 39 9.36 -11.80 9.29
N ASP A 40 8.23 -11.23 9.71
CA ASP A 40 8.17 -10.14 10.69
C ASP A 40 8.02 -10.66 12.13
N ASP A 41 8.37 -9.80 13.12
CA ASP A 41 8.23 -10.08 14.54
C ASP A 41 6.78 -10.37 14.96
N ASP A 42 5.79 -9.84 14.22
CA ASP A 42 4.36 -10.09 14.46
C ASP A 42 3.85 -11.38 13.82
N GLY A 43 4.74 -12.15 13.18
CA GLY A 43 4.44 -13.41 12.51
C GLY A 43 3.93 -13.25 11.07
N MET A 44 3.88 -12.02 10.53
CA MET A 44 3.65 -11.81 9.09
C MET A 44 4.80 -12.38 8.28
N ARG A 45 4.46 -13.02 7.17
CA ARG A 45 5.47 -13.63 6.29
C ARG A 45 5.00 -13.63 4.85
N LEU A 46 5.96 -13.54 3.95
CA LEU A 46 5.73 -13.76 2.53
C LEU A 46 6.98 -14.42 1.95
N SER A 47 6.79 -15.57 1.30
CA SER A 47 7.86 -16.24 0.57
C SER A 47 8.00 -15.66 -0.85
N LEU A 48 9.16 -15.87 -1.47
CA LEU A 48 9.37 -15.52 -2.88
C LEU A 48 8.32 -16.19 -3.79
N ALA A 49 8.09 -17.49 -3.59
CA ALA A 49 7.15 -18.26 -4.42
C ALA A 49 5.70 -17.73 -4.30
N ASP A 50 5.24 -17.44 -3.06
CA ASP A 50 3.88 -16.91 -2.84
C ASP A 50 3.75 -15.49 -3.42
N HIS A 51 4.82 -14.68 -3.34
CA HIS A 51 4.80 -13.34 -3.91
C HIS A 51 4.72 -13.36 -5.44
N LEU A 52 5.57 -14.15 -6.10
CA LEU A 52 5.54 -14.31 -7.55
C LEU A 52 4.20 -14.89 -8.03
N ALA A 53 3.63 -15.86 -7.31
CA ALA A 53 2.29 -16.38 -7.61
C ALA A 53 1.20 -15.30 -7.47
N SER A 54 1.28 -14.44 -6.43
CA SER A 54 0.37 -13.32 -6.27
C SER A 54 0.51 -12.28 -7.38
N MET A 55 1.74 -11.96 -7.78
CA MET A 55 2.01 -11.06 -8.90
C MET A 55 1.41 -11.58 -10.21
N GLU A 56 1.62 -12.87 -10.51
CA GLU A 56 1.06 -13.51 -11.71
C GLU A 56 -0.47 -13.46 -11.69
N LEU A 57 -1.08 -13.86 -10.57
CA LEU A 57 -2.53 -13.87 -10.39
C LEU A 57 -3.17 -12.50 -10.57
N ASN A 58 -2.48 -11.43 -10.16
CA ASN A 58 -2.96 -10.06 -10.19
C ASN A 58 -2.37 -9.23 -11.34
N ARG A 59 -1.65 -9.84 -12.28
CA ARG A 59 -1.01 -9.19 -13.43
C ARG A 59 -0.13 -8.01 -13.02
N ILE A 60 0.69 -8.21 -11.97
CA ILE A 60 1.73 -7.26 -11.56
C ILE A 60 3.00 -7.61 -12.34
N ASP A 61 3.55 -6.68 -13.09
CA ASP A 61 4.73 -6.92 -13.91
C ASP A 61 6.01 -6.93 -13.07
N THR A 62 6.17 -5.93 -12.20
CA THR A 62 7.32 -5.81 -11.29
C THR A 62 6.90 -5.32 -9.91
N SER A 63 7.71 -5.64 -8.89
CA SER A 63 7.51 -5.15 -7.52
C SER A 63 8.80 -4.60 -6.92
N PHE A 64 8.72 -3.48 -6.20
CA PHE A 64 9.78 -3.06 -5.29
C PHE A 64 9.68 -3.92 -4.03
N VAL A 65 10.77 -4.57 -3.66
CA VAL A 65 10.78 -5.50 -2.54
C VAL A 65 11.86 -5.15 -1.53
N PHE A 66 11.54 -5.33 -0.26
CA PHE A 66 12.46 -5.17 0.86
C PHE A 66 12.10 -6.12 2.00
N ALA A 67 13.08 -6.34 2.88
CA ALA A 67 12.93 -7.27 3.99
C ALA A 67 11.87 -6.82 5.01
N LEU A 68 11.19 -7.76 5.63
CA LEU A 68 10.46 -7.59 6.88
C LEU A 68 11.42 -7.34 8.06
N ASN A 69 10.93 -7.27 9.30
CA ASN A 69 11.77 -7.21 10.50
C ASN A 69 12.22 -8.64 10.89
N ASP A 70 12.93 -9.28 9.97
CA ASP A 70 13.38 -10.65 10.15
C ASP A 70 14.14 -10.85 11.48
N PRO A 71 14.03 -12.03 12.13
CA PRO A 71 14.70 -12.30 13.42
C PRO A 71 16.24 -12.13 13.36
N ASP A 72 16.85 -12.31 12.19
CA ASP A 72 18.29 -12.19 11.94
C ASP A 72 18.71 -10.84 11.35
N ARG A 73 17.85 -9.80 11.50
CA ARG A 73 18.15 -8.46 10.99
C ARG A 73 19.31 -7.73 11.65
N HIS A 74 19.72 -8.18 12.83
CA HIS A 74 20.82 -7.56 13.55
C HIS A 74 22.16 -8.27 13.26
N PRO A 75 23.27 -7.52 13.09
CA PRO A 75 23.30 -6.06 12.97
C PRO A 75 22.93 -5.57 11.58
N GLY A 76 22.36 -4.35 11.51
CA GLY A 76 22.32 -3.54 10.28
C GLY A 76 21.45 -4.02 9.13
N TYR A 77 20.58 -5.01 9.31
CA TYR A 77 19.79 -5.66 8.25
C TYR A 77 20.60 -6.41 7.18
N ARG A 78 21.90 -6.66 7.43
CA ARG A 78 22.78 -7.22 6.40
C ARG A 78 22.28 -8.55 5.83
N VAL A 79 21.90 -9.50 6.70
CA VAL A 79 21.44 -10.82 6.27
C VAL A 79 20.09 -10.77 5.52
N PRO A 80 19.05 -10.05 6.02
CA PRO A 80 17.82 -9.85 5.25
C PRO A 80 18.04 -9.14 3.90
N ASN A 81 18.90 -8.12 3.84
CA ASN A 81 19.24 -7.46 2.58
C ASN A 81 19.88 -8.41 1.58
N ASP A 82 20.79 -9.28 2.04
CA ASP A 82 21.44 -10.29 1.18
C ASP A 82 20.42 -11.28 0.62
N ARG A 83 19.40 -11.67 1.41
CA ARG A 83 18.30 -12.53 0.93
C ARG A 83 17.44 -11.82 -0.13
N VAL A 84 17.07 -10.56 0.12
CA VAL A 84 16.27 -9.79 -0.84
C VAL A 84 17.00 -9.62 -2.17
N LEU A 85 18.32 -9.35 -2.14
CA LEU A 85 19.14 -9.28 -3.35
C LEU A 85 19.18 -10.61 -4.10
N ALA A 86 19.34 -11.72 -3.39
CA ALA A 86 19.33 -13.05 -4.00
C ALA A 86 17.96 -13.39 -4.62
N TRP A 87 16.85 -13.08 -3.95
CA TRP A 87 15.50 -13.27 -4.48
C TRP A 87 15.22 -12.38 -5.69
N ALA A 88 15.74 -11.16 -5.71
CA ALA A 88 15.62 -10.29 -6.87
C ALA A 88 16.38 -10.86 -8.09
N GLU A 89 17.56 -11.41 -7.88
CA GLU A 89 18.32 -12.11 -8.94
C GLU A 89 17.57 -13.36 -9.43
N GLU A 90 17.03 -14.18 -8.53
CA GLU A 90 16.24 -15.37 -8.85
C GLU A 90 14.94 -15.05 -9.62
N SER A 91 14.38 -13.86 -9.40
CA SER A 91 13.13 -13.42 -10.04
C SER A 91 13.24 -13.00 -11.51
N GLU A 92 14.43 -13.02 -12.09
CA GLU A 92 14.68 -12.65 -13.50
C GLU A 92 14.17 -11.25 -13.86
N GLY A 93 14.31 -10.29 -12.90
CA GLY A 93 13.92 -8.89 -13.09
C GLY A 93 12.49 -8.55 -12.69
N ARG A 94 11.70 -9.51 -12.17
CA ARG A 94 10.37 -9.25 -11.64
C ARG A 94 10.40 -8.47 -10.32
N LEU A 95 11.48 -8.59 -9.54
CA LEU A 95 11.66 -7.91 -8.26
C LEU A 95 12.78 -6.88 -8.33
N ILE A 96 12.49 -5.70 -7.82
CA ILE A 96 13.42 -4.56 -7.74
C ILE A 96 13.78 -4.37 -6.27
N PRO A 97 15.01 -4.71 -5.83
CA PRO A 97 15.35 -4.72 -4.42
C PRO A 97 15.61 -3.32 -3.88
N LEU A 98 15.01 -3.00 -2.72
CA LEU A 98 15.32 -1.87 -1.87
C LEU A 98 16.02 -2.35 -0.61
N VAL A 99 17.01 -1.61 -0.15
CA VAL A 99 17.78 -1.96 1.05
C VAL A 99 17.13 -1.37 2.31
N ARG A 100 17.04 -2.15 3.39
CA ARG A 100 16.71 -1.66 4.73
C ARG A 100 17.98 -1.32 5.50
N LEU A 101 17.92 -0.25 6.29
CA LEU A 101 19.05 0.24 7.09
C LEU A 101 18.63 0.33 8.56
N ALA A 102 19.58 0.11 9.46
CA ALA A 102 19.32 0.14 10.90
C ALA A 102 20.15 1.20 11.63
N LEU A 103 19.60 1.65 12.77
CA LEU A 103 20.24 2.63 13.65
C LEU A 103 21.32 2.03 14.56
N ASP A 104 21.40 0.72 14.69
CA ASP A 104 22.48 0.02 15.38
C ASP A 104 23.79 0.00 14.60
N SER A 105 23.79 0.57 13.39
CA SER A 105 24.98 0.80 12.58
C SER A 105 25.43 2.26 12.70
N ASP A 106 26.73 2.46 12.99
CA ASP A 106 27.35 3.79 13.00
C ASP A 106 27.49 4.37 11.58
N ASP A 107 27.49 3.52 10.55
CA ASP A 107 27.60 3.89 9.15
C ASP A 107 26.56 3.17 8.28
N PRO A 108 25.30 3.66 8.25
CA PRO A 108 24.26 3.09 7.41
C PRO A 108 24.54 3.27 5.91
N VAL A 109 25.33 4.26 5.50
CA VAL A 109 25.69 4.49 4.09
C VAL A 109 26.57 3.38 3.54
N SER A 110 27.44 2.80 4.35
CA SER A 110 28.27 1.65 3.96
C SER A 110 27.42 0.46 3.50
N GLU A 111 26.36 0.13 4.26
CA GLU A 111 25.42 -0.94 3.87
C GLU A 111 24.59 -0.55 2.65
N ALA A 112 24.10 0.71 2.59
CA ALA A 112 23.39 1.20 1.41
C ALA A 112 24.24 1.07 0.14
N ARG A 113 25.48 1.54 0.19
CA ARG A 113 26.44 1.45 -0.92
C ARG A 113 26.70 0.00 -1.33
N ARG A 114 26.97 -0.87 -0.36
CA ARG A 114 27.20 -2.30 -0.61
C ARG A 114 26.05 -2.95 -1.37
N CYS A 115 24.83 -2.66 -0.96
CA CYS A 115 23.63 -3.23 -1.61
C CYS A 115 23.35 -2.59 -2.98
N VAL A 116 23.55 -1.28 -3.14
CA VAL A 116 23.38 -0.60 -4.44
C VAL A 116 24.41 -1.11 -5.46
N ASP A 117 25.65 -1.32 -5.04
CA ASP A 117 26.72 -1.89 -5.91
C ASP A 117 26.40 -3.36 -6.31
N ARG A 118 25.49 -4.04 -5.59
CA ARG A 118 24.97 -5.39 -5.88
C ARG A 118 23.61 -5.39 -6.56
N GLY A 119 23.06 -4.24 -6.95
CA GLY A 119 21.84 -4.14 -7.73
C GLY A 119 20.61 -3.60 -7.00
N ALA A 120 20.72 -3.20 -5.71
CA ALA A 120 19.61 -2.49 -5.07
C ALA A 120 19.35 -1.15 -5.77
N ARG A 121 18.06 -0.80 -5.91
CA ARG A 121 17.61 0.37 -6.67
C ARG A 121 16.93 1.43 -5.80
N GLY A 122 16.96 1.28 -4.48
CA GLY A 122 16.38 2.23 -3.54
C GLY A 122 16.63 1.82 -2.09
N ILE A 123 16.09 2.63 -1.18
CA ILE A 123 16.25 2.47 0.26
C ILE A 123 14.86 2.46 0.91
N LYS A 124 14.63 1.57 1.88
CA LYS A 124 13.44 1.55 2.74
C LYS A 124 13.79 1.97 4.15
N LEU A 125 13.09 2.98 4.65
CA LEU A 125 13.14 3.43 6.04
C LEU A 125 11.79 3.27 6.72
N HIS A 126 11.80 2.88 7.99
CA HIS A 126 10.59 2.70 8.78
C HIS A 126 10.73 3.32 10.18
N PRO A 127 10.47 4.63 10.32
CA PRO A 127 10.70 5.36 11.56
C PRO A 127 10.06 4.71 12.80
N ARG A 128 8.83 4.20 12.68
CA ARG A 128 8.12 3.54 13.78
C ARG A 128 8.78 2.22 14.20
N SER A 129 8.99 1.28 13.29
CA SER A 129 9.51 -0.05 13.64
C SER A 129 10.99 -0.03 14.01
N GLN A 130 11.72 0.97 13.54
CA GLN A 130 13.15 1.17 13.79
C GLN A 130 13.41 2.25 14.86
N ALA A 131 12.36 2.85 15.44
CA ALA A 131 12.39 3.81 16.55
C ALA A 131 13.33 5.01 16.32
N PHE A 132 13.22 5.66 15.14
CA PHE A 132 14.00 6.86 14.82
C PHE A 132 13.14 7.96 14.20
N SER A 133 13.64 9.21 14.21
CA SER A 133 13.13 10.33 13.43
C SER A 133 13.78 10.37 12.04
N VAL A 134 13.07 10.79 11.01
CA VAL A 134 13.64 11.00 9.67
C VAL A 134 14.66 12.15 9.64
N SER A 135 14.61 13.04 10.64
CA SER A 135 15.61 14.10 10.86
C SER A 135 16.83 13.65 11.67
N ASP A 136 16.96 12.37 12.03
CA ASP A 136 18.11 11.85 12.74
C ASP A 136 19.38 12.07 11.93
N PRO A 137 20.42 12.73 12.48
CA PRO A 137 21.65 13.08 11.77
C PRO A 137 22.36 11.88 11.13
N ARG A 138 22.15 10.67 11.68
CA ARG A 138 22.74 9.43 11.09
C ARG A 138 22.15 9.10 9.73
N PHE A 139 20.96 9.58 9.41
CA PHE A 139 20.33 9.40 8.11
C PHE A 139 20.58 10.55 7.12
N GLU A 140 21.10 11.69 7.56
CA GLU A 140 21.43 12.79 6.65
C GLU A 140 22.38 12.33 5.52
N ALA A 141 23.40 11.54 5.86
CA ALA A 141 24.29 10.96 4.88
C ALA A 141 23.60 9.92 3.96
N VAL A 142 22.54 9.24 4.45
CA VAL A 142 21.73 8.32 3.63
C VAL A 142 20.95 9.08 2.58
N PHE A 143 20.31 10.20 2.95
CA PHE A 143 19.60 11.05 1.99
C PHE A 143 20.56 11.69 0.98
N ALA A 144 21.73 12.16 1.43
CA ALA A 144 22.77 12.67 0.54
C ALA A 144 23.24 11.61 -0.46
N PHE A 145 23.44 10.37 0.00
CA PHE A 145 23.79 9.23 -0.86
C PHE A 145 22.66 8.90 -1.85
N ALA A 146 21.42 8.91 -1.41
CA ALA A 146 20.28 8.67 -2.29
C ALA A 146 20.18 9.76 -3.38
N ALA A 147 20.41 11.03 -3.03
CA ALA A 147 20.46 12.15 -3.97
C ALA A 147 21.60 11.98 -4.99
N GLU A 148 22.84 11.65 -4.53
CA GLU A 148 23.99 11.38 -5.41
C GLU A 148 23.68 10.28 -6.43
N ARG A 149 23.03 9.20 -5.99
CA ARG A 149 22.71 8.03 -6.82
C ARG A 149 21.38 8.16 -7.57
N ARG A 150 20.58 9.20 -7.27
CA ARG A 150 19.23 9.43 -7.80
C ARG A 150 18.29 8.23 -7.61
N ILE A 151 18.43 7.56 -6.46
CA ILE A 151 17.58 6.42 -6.09
C ILE A 151 16.46 6.83 -5.12
N PRO A 152 15.30 6.17 -5.15
CA PRO A 152 14.21 6.47 -4.24
C PRO A 152 14.50 6.04 -2.80
N VAL A 153 13.96 6.83 -1.86
CA VAL A 153 13.87 6.48 -0.44
C VAL A 153 12.39 6.34 -0.08
N LEU A 154 11.94 5.11 0.13
CA LEU A 154 10.59 4.80 0.56
C LEU A 154 10.52 4.87 2.09
N ILE A 155 9.71 5.79 2.59
CA ILE A 155 9.60 6.08 4.03
C ILE A 155 8.20 5.71 4.51
N HIS A 156 8.12 4.89 5.59
CA HIS A 156 6.84 4.66 6.24
C HIS A 156 6.28 5.98 6.79
N ALA A 157 5.10 6.36 6.33
CA ALA A 157 4.38 7.58 6.71
C ALA A 157 2.93 7.26 7.15
N GLY A 158 2.73 6.06 7.69
CA GLY A 158 1.45 5.55 8.19
C GLY A 158 1.21 5.83 9.66
N ARG A 159 0.28 5.06 10.25
CA ARG A 159 -0.11 5.23 11.66
C ARG A 159 1.04 5.00 12.63
N GLY A 160 0.94 5.67 13.79
CA GLY A 160 1.84 5.46 14.93
C GLY A 160 3.16 6.20 14.82
N LEU A 161 3.24 7.22 13.99
CA LEU A 161 4.34 8.17 13.95
C LEU A 161 4.05 9.38 14.86
N PRO A 162 5.10 10.04 15.36
CA PRO A 162 4.94 11.24 16.18
C PRO A 162 4.36 12.41 15.39
N GLU A 163 3.82 13.40 16.10
CA GLU A 163 3.46 14.68 15.52
C GLU A 163 4.67 15.37 14.88
N GLY A 164 4.44 16.15 13.82
CA GLY A 164 5.49 16.92 13.16
C GLY A 164 6.24 16.19 12.05
N LEU A 165 5.84 14.98 11.69
CA LEU A 165 6.45 14.23 10.57
C LEU A 165 6.48 15.06 9.28
N GLY A 166 5.42 15.82 9.00
CA GLY A 166 5.37 16.70 7.81
C GLY A 166 6.50 17.73 7.78
N ALA A 167 6.81 18.34 8.91
CA ALA A 167 7.92 19.32 9.01
C ALA A 167 9.29 18.64 8.84
N GLU A 168 9.48 17.45 9.42
CA GLU A 168 10.70 16.66 9.26
C GLU A 168 10.93 16.28 7.79
N LEU A 169 9.90 15.75 7.12
CA LEU A 169 9.96 15.36 5.71
C LEU A 169 10.17 16.56 4.79
N ALA A 170 9.51 17.69 5.06
CA ALA A 170 9.73 18.94 4.34
C ALA A 170 11.19 19.41 4.44
N GLY A 171 11.76 19.32 5.65
CA GLY A 171 13.18 19.62 5.88
C GLY A 171 14.12 18.73 5.07
N VAL A 172 13.89 17.42 5.06
CA VAL A 172 14.67 16.45 4.27
C VAL A 172 14.53 16.71 2.78
N ALA A 173 13.30 16.85 2.27
CA ALA A 173 13.04 17.12 0.85
C ALA A 173 13.71 18.40 0.37
N GLY A 174 13.69 19.45 1.19
CA GLY A 174 14.31 20.73 0.86
C GLY A 174 15.85 20.70 0.86
N ARG A 175 16.47 19.89 1.74
CA ARG A 175 17.93 19.73 1.75
C ARG A 175 18.46 18.79 0.66
N HIS A 176 17.63 17.83 0.22
CA HIS A 176 18.02 16.81 -0.75
C HIS A 176 17.04 16.77 -1.95
N PRO A 177 16.98 17.82 -2.77
CA PRO A 177 16.01 17.90 -3.87
C PRO A 177 16.23 16.84 -4.96
N GLU A 178 17.41 16.23 -5.03
CA GLU A 178 17.73 15.13 -5.97
C GLU A 178 17.38 13.73 -5.39
N ALA A 179 17.02 13.64 -4.09
CA ALA A 179 16.52 12.41 -3.50
C ALA A 179 15.01 12.27 -3.76
N ASN A 180 14.60 11.14 -4.33
CA ASN A 180 13.19 10.84 -4.59
C ASN A 180 12.56 10.26 -3.33
N LEU A 181 11.68 11.00 -2.66
CA LEU A 181 10.98 10.53 -1.45
C LEU A 181 9.66 9.89 -1.84
N ILE A 182 9.46 8.63 -1.49
CA ILE A 182 8.18 7.93 -1.60
C ILE A 182 7.59 7.81 -0.20
N LEU A 183 6.44 8.42 0.04
CA LEU A 183 5.76 8.47 1.32
C LEU A 183 4.68 7.39 1.35
N ALA A 184 4.92 6.36 2.15
CA ALA A 184 4.04 5.19 2.22
C ALA A 184 2.67 5.52 2.82
N HIS A 185 1.66 4.71 2.47
CA HIS A 185 0.31 4.73 3.03
C HIS A 185 -0.41 6.07 2.85
N ALA A 186 -0.29 6.69 1.66
CA ALA A 186 -0.87 7.99 1.37
C ALA A 186 -0.47 9.10 2.38
N ALA A 187 0.66 8.89 3.08
CA ALA A 187 1.18 9.77 4.14
C ALA A 187 0.16 10.08 5.25
N ILE A 188 -0.71 9.13 5.60
CA ILE A 188 -1.86 9.34 6.52
C ILE A 188 -1.47 9.80 7.93
N ALA A 189 -0.20 9.66 8.33
CA ALA A 189 0.27 10.14 9.64
C ALA A 189 0.12 11.68 9.77
N ASP A 190 0.34 12.43 8.68
CA ASP A 190 0.24 13.90 8.66
C ASP A 190 -0.06 14.39 7.23
N GLN A 191 -1.06 13.77 6.59
CA GLN A 191 -1.35 13.93 5.15
C GLN A 191 -1.54 15.38 4.71
N ALA A 192 -2.27 16.17 5.49
CA ALA A 192 -2.59 17.54 5.09
C ALA A 192 -1.36 18.44 5.08
N ALA A 193 -0.50 18.36 6.09
CA ALA A 193 0.75 19.12 6.16
C ALA A 193 1.74 18.63 5.08
N ILE A 194 1.88 17.30 4.94
CA ILE A 194 2.78 16.69 3.95
C ILE A 194 2.38 17.08 2.52
N ALA A 195 1.10 16.93 2.17
CA ALA A 195 0.61 17.29 0.84
C ALA A 195 0.78 18.79 0.53
N SER A 196 0.64 19.65 1.55
CA SER A 196 0.80 21.10 1.39
C SER A 196 2.23 21.49 0.98
N PHE A 197 3.27 20.89 1.56
CA PHE A 197 4.64 21.18 1.11
C PHE A 197 5.02 20.43 -0.16
N ALA A 198 4.47 19.23 -0.37
CA ALA A 198 4.78 18.38 -1.52
C ALA A 198 4.17 18.91 -2.83
N ALA A 199 3.11 19.73 -2.76
CA ALA A 199 2.45 20.32 -3.90
C ALA A 199 3.41 21.21 -4.70
N GLY A 200 4.01 20.72 -5.74
CA GLY A 200 5.00 21.41 -6.55
C GLY A 200 6.45 20.94 -6.34
N MET A 201 6.66 19.94 -5.48
CA MET A 201 7.97 19.27 -5.33
C MET A 201 8.02 18.01 -6.21
N PRO A 202 8.75 18.02 -7.33
CA PRO A 202 8.73 16.89 -8.28
C PRO A 202 9.44 15.63 -7.75
N ASN A 203 10.14 15.73 -6.64
CA ASN A 203 10.87 14.65 -5.99
C ASN A 203 10.11 14.02 -4.80
N VAL A 204 8.84 14.39 -4.57
CA VAL A 204 8.02 13.83 -3.50
C VAL A 204 6.84 13.06 -4.07
N PHE A 205 6.72 11.80 -3.71
CA PHE A 205 5.72 10.86 -4.20
C PHE A 205 4.96 10.24 -3.03
N PHE A 206 3.77 9.71 -3.32
CA PHE A 206 2.92 9.05 -2.35
C PHE A 206 2.53 7.67 -2.88
N ASP A 207 2.65 6.65 -2.07
CA ASP A 207 2.15 5.34 -2.45
C ASP A 207 0.69 5.12 -2.00
N THR A 208 -0.02 4.25 -2.69
CA THR A 208 -1.45 4.00 -2.48
C THR A 208 -1.74 2.89 -1.48
N SER A 209 -0.78 2.40 -0.73
CA SER A 209 -0.91 1.29 0.22
C SER A 209 -1.68 1.66 1.50
N THR A 210 -2.69 2.51 1.38
CA THR A 210 -3.60 2.83 2.49
C THR A 210 -4.77 1.85 2.57
N TRP A 211 -5.31 1.64 3.76
CA TRP A 211 -6.45 0.74 3.96
C TRP A 211 -7.81 1.46 3.86
N SER A 212 -7.79 2.78 3.81
CA SER A 212 -9.01 3.58 3.75
C SER A 212 -9.16 4.20 2.36
N PRO A 213 -10.25 3.88 1.65
CA PRO A 213 -10.58 4.54 0.39
C PRO A 213 -10.71 6.07 0.51
N LEU A 214 -11.15 6.56 1.69
CA LEU A 214 -11.28 8.01 1.94
C LEU A 214 -9.92 8.70 2.06
N ASP A 215 -8.93 8.03 2.66
CA ASP A 215 -7.58 8.60 2.78
C ASP A 215 -6.95 8.80 1.39
N LEU A 216 -7.18 7.85 0.46
CA LEU A 216 -6.70 7.97 -0.91
C LEU A 216 -7.44 9.09 -1.66
N LEU A 217 -8.76 9.18 -1.57
CA LEU A 217 -9.52 10.29 -2.17
C LEU A 217 -9.08 11.65 -1.61
N SER A 218 -8.84 11.72 -0.30
CA SER A 218 -8.32 12.93 0.35
C SER A 218 -6.95 13.34 -0.20
N LEU A 219 -6.05 12.37 -0.42
CA LEU A 219 -4.74 12.62 -1.02
C LEU A 219 -4.87 13.13 -2.46
N LEU A 220 -5.68 12.46 -3.28
CA LEU A 220 -5.91 12.83 -4.68
C LEU A 220 -6.57 14.20 -4.86
N GLY A 221 -7.24 14.71 -3.83
CA GLY A 221 -7.72 16.09 -3.77
C GLY A 221 -6.65 17.12 -3.40
N ARG A 222 -5.39 16.71 -3.18
CA ARG A 222 -4.31 17.57 -2.68
C ARG A 222 -3.07 17.57 -3.57
N VAL A 223 -2.81 16.50 -4.31
CA VAL A 223 -1.62 16.32 -5.15
C VAL A 223 -2.00 15.84 -6.54
N GLY A 224 -1.14 16.13 -7.51
CA GLY A 224 -1.33 15.68 -8.89
C GLY A 224 -1.06 14.18 -9.08
N PRO A 225 -1.63 13.55 -10.13
CA PRO A 225 -1.47 12.12 -10.38
C PRO A 225 -0.02 11.71 -10.64
N GLU A 226 0.84 12.62 -11.10
CA GLU A 226 2.27 12.35 -11.34
C GLU A 226 3.05 12.07 -10.06
N GLN A 227 2.50 12.44 -8.90
CA GLN A 227 3.10 12.18 -7.58
C GLN A 227 2.56 10.93 -6.91
N ILE A 228 1.67 10.17 -7.55
CA ILE A 228 1.06 8.97 -6.99
C ILE A 228 1.68 7.71 -7.60
N LEU A 229 1.92 6.70 -6.78
CA LEU A 229 2.48 5.41 -7.16
C LEU A 229 1.59 4.28 -6.61
N PHE A 230 1.29 3.29 -7.46
CA PHE A 230 0.56 2.11 -7.03
C PHE A 230 1.37 1.26 -6.04
N ALA A 231 0.71 0.84 -4.96
CA ALA A 231 1.32 0.02 -3.92
C ALA A 231 0.31 -0.83 -3.17
N SER A 232 0.69 -2.05 -2.77
CA SER A 232 -0.17 -2.97 -2.05
C SER A 232 0.16 -3.17 -0.57
N ASP A 233 1.42 -2.96 -0.16
CA ASP A 233 1.93 -3.32 1.17
C ASP A 233 1.76 -4.81 1.51
N ILE A 234 1.81 -5.72 0.50
CA ILE A 234 1.76 -7.16 0.75
C ILE A 234 2.97 -7.61 1.60
N PRO A 235 2.81 -8.46 2.64
CA PRO A 235 1.65 -9.25 3.05
C PRO A 235 0.65 -8.54 3.98
N TYR A 236 0.90 -7.32 4.41
CA TYR A 236 -0.04 -6.58 5.25
C TYR A 236 -1.29 -6.16 4.46
N GLY A 237 -1.11 -5.69 3.23
CA GLY A 237 -2.17 -5.40 2.29
C GLY A 237 -2.46 -6.54 1.30
N ASP A 238 -3.10 -6.21 0.17
CA ASP A 238 -3.51 -7.17 -0.87
C ASP A 238 -3.46 -6.51 -2.25
N GLN A 239 -2.84 -7.17 -3.22
CA GLN A 239 -2.63 -6.60 -4.55
C GLN A 239 -3.94 -6.36 -5.30
N LEU A 240 -4.92 -7.27 -5.23
CA LEU A 240 -6.22 -7.11 -5.88
C LEU A 240 -7.00 -5.94 -5.30
N TYR A 241 -7.11 -5.89 -3.97
CA TYR A 241 -7.81 -4.81 -3.28
C TYR A 241 -7.20 -3.45 -3.60
N HIS A 242 -5.86 -3.33 -3.52
CA HIS A 242 -5.19 -2.05 -3.77
C HIS A 242 -5.20 -1.63 -5.24
N GLN A 243 -5.24 -2.57 -6.20
CA GLN A 243 -5.51 -2.20 -7.60
C GLN A 243 -6.89 -1.57 -7.75
N TYR A 244 -7.93 -2.21 -7.19
CA TYR A 244 -9.27 -1.64 -7.23
C TYR A 244 -9.35 -0.29 -6.52
N LEU A 245 -8.75 -0.21 -5.31
CA LEU A 245 -8.67 1.02 -4.52
C LEU A 245 -8.05 2.17 -5.34
N THR A 246 -6.91 1.92 -5.96
CA THR A 246 -6.16 2.91 -6.73
C THR A 246 -6.90 3.31 -8.01
N ILE A 247 -7.24 2.34 -8.86
CA ILE A 247 -7.88 2.63 -10.16
C ILE A 247 -9.26 3.25 -9.95
N GLY A 248 -10.05 2.70 -9.03
CA GLY A 248 -11.39 3.21 -8.71
C GLY A 248 -11.35 4.66 -8.22
N ALA A 249 -10.41 5.00 -7.33
CA ALA A 249 -10.24 6.38 -6.87
C ALA A 249 -9.84 7.33 -8.00
N LEU A 250 -8.86 6.94 -8.84
CA LEU A 250 -8.41 7.73 -9.99
C LEU A 250 -9.56 7.98 -10.99
N ARG A 251 -10.32 6.93 -11.32
CA ARG A 251 -11.50 7.06 -12.20
C ARG A 251 -12.57 7.94 -11.59
N ARG A 252 -12.78 7.83 -10.29
CA ARG A 252 -13.77 8.64 -9.55
C ARG A 252 -13.50 10.14 -9.62
N ILE A 253 -12.24 10.56 -9.68
CA ILE A 253 -11.83 11.96 -9.83
C ILE A 253 -11.58 12.38 -11.28
N GLY A 254 -11.86 11.50 -12.26
CA GLY A 254 -11.80 11.82 -13.67
C GLY A 254 -10.39 11.75 -14.29
N CYS A 255 -9.49 10.92 -13.74
CA CYS A 255 -8.19 10.65 -14.37
C CYS A 255 -8.35 9.93 -15.71
N THR A 256 -7.55 10.33 -16.68
CA THR A 256 -7.43 9.70 -18.00
C THR A 256 -6.72 8.35 -17.94
N ASP A 257 -6.75 7.58 -19.02
CA ASP A 257 -5.99 6.32 -19.12
C ASP A 257 -4.48 6.53 -18.97
N ASP A 258 -3.95 7.62 -19.55
CA ASP A 258 -2.52 7.97 -19.44
C ASP A 258 -2.11 8.29 -17.99
N GLU A 259 -2.97 8.99 -17.24
CA GLU A 259 -2.71 9.27 -15.82
C GLU A 259 -2.81 8.02 -14.96
N VAL A 260 -3.80 7.15 -15.22
CA VAL A 260 -3.91 5.85 -14.56
C VAL A 260 -2.67 5.00 -14.87
N ARG A 261 -2.23 4.96 -16.12
CA ARG A 261 -1.00 4.29 -16.55
C ARG A 261 0.24 4.85 -15.82
N GLY A 262 0.33 6.18 -15.70
CA GLY A 262 1.39 6.86 -14.95
C GLY A 262 1.46 6.36 -13.52
N VAL A 263 0.33 6.32 -12.82
CA VAL A 263 0.23 5.86 -11.41
C VAL A 263 0.53 4.38 -11.26
N LEU A 264 0.01 3.54 -12.17
CA LEU A 264 0.19 2.09 -12.07
C LEU A 264 1.62 1.61 -12.34
N GLY A 265 2.40 2.33 -13.19
CA GLY A 265 3.72 1.82 -13.53
C GLY A 265 4.71 2.80 -14.12
N ASP A 266 4.33 3.67 -15.08
CA ASP A 266 5.31 4.47 -15.82
C ASP A 266 6.10 5.43 -14.92
N THR A 267 5.47 6.00 -13.88
CA THR A 267 6.17 6.88 -12.93
C THR A 267 7.18 6.09 -12.10
N ALA A 268 6.82 4.91 -11.59
CA ALA A 268 7.73 4.05 -10.84
C ALA A 268 8.92 3.61 -11.68
N THR A 269 8.70 3.24 -12.95
CA THR A 269 9.77 2.89 -13.89
C THR A 269 10.75 4.04 -14.09
N ARG A 270 10.24 5.25 -14.33
CA ARG A 270 11.11 6.45 -14.45
C ARG A 270 11.93 6.70 -13.18
N LEU A 271 11.35 6.49 -11.99
CA LEU A 271 12.07 6.73 -10.72
C LEU A 271 13.28 5.81 -10.54
N ILE A 272 13.17 4.53 -10.89
CA ILE A 272 14.32 3.61 -10.80
C ILE A 272 15.36 3.85 -11.89
N GLU A 273 15.02 4.54 -12.97
CA GLU A 273 15.93 5.03 -14.01
C GLU A 273 16.58 6.37 -13.64
N GLY A 274 16.22 6.95 -12.49
CA GLY A 274 16.75 8.23 -12.00
C GLY A 274 16.12 9.46 -12.66
N HIS A 275 14.91 9.33 -13.23
CA HIS A 275 14.21 10.41 -13.90
C HIS A 275 13.08 10.97 -13.04
N LEU A 276 13.03 12.29 -12.87
CA LEU A 276 11.93 12.99 -12.22
C LEU A 276 10.83 13.37 -13.23
N PRO A 277 9.57 13.54 -12.78
CA PRO A 277 8.54 14.14 -13.61
C PRO A 277 8.95 15.55 -14.02
N ALA A 278 8.74 15.88 -15.30
CA ALA A 278 9.09 17.20 -15.83
C ALA A 278 8.22 18.32 -15.22
N THR A 279 6.99 17.96 -14.82
CA THR A 279 6.01 18.89 -14.21
C THR A 279 5.16 18.12 -13.21
N VAL A 280 4.67 18.82 -12.20
CA VAL A 280 3.66 18.34 -11.26
C VAL A 280 2.38 19.13 -11.54
N SER A 281 1.32 18.43 -11.93
CA SER A 281 0.02 19.03 -12.17
C SER A 281 -0.69 19.37 -10.85
N PRO A 282 -1.61 20.35 -10.83
CA PRO A 282 -2.52 20.48 -9.71
C PRO A 282 -3.41 19.24 -9.57
N PRO A 283 -4.00 19.01 -8.39
CA PRO A 283 -4.96 17.92 -8.19
C PRO A 283 -6.09 17.98 -9.21
N ARG A 284 -6.55 16.82 -9.68
CA ARG A 284 -7.68 16.69 -10.62
C ARG A 284 -9.04 17.03 -10.00
N SER A 285 -9.14 16.97 -8.70
CA SER A 285 -10.37 17.21 -7.93
C SER A 285 -10.05 18.18 -6.79
N ASP A 286 -11.05 18.92 -6.36
CA ASP A 286 -11.01 19.72 -5.13
C ASP A 286 -11.22 18.87 -3.86
N GLY A 287 -11.21 17.54 -4.00
CA GLY A 287 -11.49 16.60 -2.92
C GLY A 287 -12.99 16.38 -2.67
N GLN A 288 -13.87 16.97 -3.49
CA GLN A 288 -15.31 16.74 -3.36
C GLN A 288 -15.76 15.51 -4.14
N VAL A 289 -16.43 14.61 -3.46
CA VAL A 289 -17.03 13.41 -4.03
C VAL A 289 -18.51 13.36 -3.64
N THR A 290 -19.38 13.38 -4.65
CA THR A 290 -20.83 13.25 -4.42
C THR A 290 -21.22 11.78 -4.33
N LEU A 291 -21.85 11.38 -3.22
CA LEU A 291 -22.38 10.05 -2.98
C LEU A 291 -23.89 10.11 -2.72
N SER A 292 -24.62 9.06 -3.10
CA SER A 292 -25.96 8.86 -2.55
C SER A 292 -25.87 8.56 -1.06
N LEU A 293 -26.91 8.88 -0.31
CA LEU A 293 -26.93 8.62 1.13
C LEU A 293 -26.76 7.12 1.43
N ASP A 294 -27.37 6.24 0.64
CA ASP A 294 -27.27 4.79 0.82
C ASP A 294 -25.83 4.31 0.65
N ARG A 295 -25.12 4.73 -0.40
CA ARG A 295 -23.70 4.40 -0.59
C ARG A 295 -22.83 4.95 0.52
N ALA A 296 -23.10 6.17 1.00
CA ALA A 296 -22.38 6.75 2.12
C ALA A 296 -22.61 5.95 3.42
N LEU A 297 -23.84 5.48 3.68
CA LEU A 297 -24.17 4.63 4.83
C LEU A 297 -23.50 3.26 4.73
N ILE A 298 -23.54 2.60 3.56
CA ILE A 298 -22.84 1.34 3.32
C ILE A 298 -21.36 1.50 3.65
N ALA A 299 -20.68 2.50 3.06
CA ALA A 299 -19.27 2.75 3.29
C ALA A 299 -18.94 3.05 4.76
N ASN A 300 -19.78 3.80 5.45
CA ASN A 300 -19.63 4.13 6.87
C ASN A 300 -19.73 2.89 7.77
N TYR A 301 -20.73 2.04 7.55
CA TYR A 301 -20.87 0.80 8.32
C TYR A 301 -19.72 -0.16 8.06
N LEU A 302 -19.27 -0.32 6.81
CA LEU A 302 -18.11 -1.16 6.46
C LEU A 302 -16.82 -0.64 7.06
N ALA A 303 -16.63 0.68 7.17
CA ALA A 303 -15.49 1.27 7.89
C ALA A 303 -15.45 0.85 9.37
N ALA A 304 -16.62 0.73 10.01
CA ALA A 304 -16.72 0.28 11.41
C ALA A 304 -16.44 -1.23 11.58
N VAL A 305 -16.73 -2.05 10.55
CA VAL A 305 -16.45 -3.50 10.57
C VAL A 305 -14.97 -3.81 10.67
N THR A 306 -14.17 -3.09 9.92
CA THR A 306 -12.71 -3.32 9.76
C THR A 306 -11.95 -3.49 11.09
N PRO A 307 -11.99 -2.54 12.06
CA PRO A 307 -11.28 -2.70 13.32
C PRO A 307 -11.89 -3.81 14.21
N LEU A 308 -13.18 -4.09 14.07
CA LEU A 308 -13.84 -5.14 14.84
C LEU A 308 -13.40 -6.54 14.39
N LEU A 309 -13.31 -6.77 13.08
CA LEU A 309 -12.75 -8.01 12.54
C LEU A 309 -11.29 -8.19 13.02
N TRP A 310 -10.48 -7.13 12.89
CA TRP A 310 -9.07 -7.17 13.28
C TRP A 310 -8.85 -7.55 14.74
N THR A 311 -9.71 -7.07 15.63
CA THR A 311 -9.68 -7.35 17.07
C THR A 311 -10.52 -8.57 17.48
N GLY A 312 -11.12 -9.27 16.53
CA GLY A 312 -11.90 -10.47 16.78
C GLY A 312 -13.26 -10.25 17.46
N GLN A 313 -13.80 -9.00 17.36
CA GLN A 313 -15.05 -8.61 18.03
C GLN A 313 -16.27 -9.14 17.28
N THR A 314 -17.21 -9.76 18.01
CA THR A 314 -18.44 -10.30 17.44
C THR A 314 -19.40 -9.22 16.94
N ASP A 315 -19.32 -8.01 17.46
CA ASP A 315 -20.17 -6.87 17.08
C ASP A 315 -20.02 -6.45 15.59
N ALA A 316 -18.96 -6.95 14.91
CA ALA A 316 -18.83 -6.81 13.45
C ALA A 316 -20.08 -7.23 12.69
N ILE A 317 -20.81 -8.27 13.17
CA ILE A 317 -22.06 -8.78 12.57
C ILE A 317 -23.13 -7.69 12.48
N GLY A 318 -23.30 -6.89 13.53
CA GLY A 318 -24.29 -5.82 13.55
C GLY A 318 -24.07 -4.78 12.45
N PHE A 319 -22.81 -4.39 12.23
CA PHE A 319 -22.45 -3.43 11.17
C PHE A 319 -22.52 -4.04 9.78
N LEU A 320 -22.19 -5.31 9.60
CA LEU A 320 -22.37 -6.03 8.34
C LEU A 320 -23.85 -6.10 7.97
N GLY A 321 -24.73 -6.46 8.92
CA GLY A 321 -26.18 -6.47 8.71
C GLY A 321 -26.75 -5.10 8.35
N LEU A 322 -26.28 -4.02 8.98
CA LEU A 322 -26.68 -2.65 8.64
C LEU A 322 -26.23 -2.26 7.23
N ALA A 323 -24.99 -2.60 6.84
CA ALA A 323 -24.48 -2.35 5.49
C ALA A 323 -25.30 -3.12 4.44
N ALA A 324 -25.60 -4.40 4.68
CA ALA A 324 -26.45 -5.21 3.80
C ALA A 324 -27.86 -4.64 3.67
N ALA A 325 -28.46 -4.18 4.78
CA ALA A 325 -29.78 -3.55 4.78
C ALA A 325 -29.82 -2.27 3.95
N CYS A 326 -28.75 -1.46 3.97
CA CYS A 326 -28.63 -0.26 3.13
C CYS A 326 -28.50 -0.58 1.63
N CYS A 327 -28.02 -1.76 1.26
CA CYS A 327 -28.00 -2.18 -0.14
C CYS A 327 -29.42 -2.46 -0.68
N GLY A 328 -30.33 -2.94 0.16
CA GLY A 328 -31.71 -3.28 -0.25
C GLY A 328 -31.74 -4.22 -1.45
N ASP A 329 -32.66 -3.92 -2.40
CA ASP A 329 -32.78 -4.65 -3.67
C ASP A 329 -32.23 -3.86 -4.87
N ASP A 330 -31.41 -2.82 -4.61
CA ASP A 330 -30.82 -2.02 -5.68
C ASP A 330 -29.76 -2.83 -6.45
N PRO A 331 -29.98 -3.10 -7.76
CA PRO A 331 -29.04 -3.86 -8.58
C PRO A 331 -27.67 -3.17 -8.72
N ALA A 332 -27.60 -1.85 -8.54
CA ALA A 332 -26.34 -1.09 -8.64
C ALA A 332 -25.36 -1.37 -7.48
N VAL A 333 -25.81 -1.99 -6.40
CA VAL A 333 -25.01 -2.38 -5.23
C VAL A 333 -25.16 -3.86 -4.87
N ALA A 334 -25.71 -4.68 -5.78
CA ALA A 334 -25.92 -6.11 -5.56
C ALA A 334 -24.61 -6.84 -5.25
N ASP A 335 -23.53 -6.56 -5.98
CA ASP A 335 -22.20 -7.14 -5.74
C ASP A 335 -21.68 -6.81 -4.34
N ILE A 336 -21.94 -5.58 -3.86
CA ILE A 336 -21.56 -5.15 -2.50
C ILE A 336 -22.34 -5.96 -1.47
N ARG A 337 -23.65 -6.09 -1.66
CA ARG A 337 -24.53 -6.88 -0.78
C ARG A 337 -24.05 -8.32 -0.68
N ASP A 338 -23.74 -8.95 -1.82
CA ASP A 338 -23.33 -10.35 -1.87
C ASP A 338 -21.99 -10.55 -1.13
N LEU A 339 -21.02 -9.67 -1.31
CA LEU A 339 -19.76 -9.68 -0.55
C LEU A 339 -19.99 -9.51 0.95
N VAL A 340 -20.82 -8.56 1.36
CA VAL A 340 -21.13 -8.28 2.78
C VAL A 340 -21.80 -9.48 3.44
N LEU A 341 -22.81 -10.09 2.81
CA LEU A 341 -23.49 -11.27 3.34
C LEU A 341 -22.57 -12.48 3.41
N ALA A 342 -21.66 -12.65 2.43
CA ALA A 342 -20.68 -13.72 2.47
C ALA A 342 -19.68 -13.53 3.62
N VAL A 343 -19.22 -12.31 3.87
CA VAL A 343 -18.35 -11.98 5.03
C VAL A 343 -19.06 -12.26 6.34
N GLU A 344 -20.34 -11.86 6.47
CA GLU A 344 -21.14 -12.13 7.68
C GLU A 344 -21.24 -13.63 7.96
N ALA A 345 -21.60 -14.43 6.94
CA ALA A 345 -21.69 -15.88 7.06
C ALA A 345 -20.36 -16.54 7.40
N ALA A 346 -19.27 -16.09 6.75
CA ALA A 346 -17.92 -16.58 7.02
C ALA A 346 -17.45 -16.20 8.43
N TRP A 347 -17.73 -14.97 8.88
CA TRP A 347 -17.36 -14.52 10.21
C TRP A 347 -18.06 -15.34 11.32
N LEU A 348 -19.34 -15.62 11.16
CA LEU A 348 -20.08 -16.51 12.08
C LEU A 348 -19.47 -17.91 12.18
N GLU A 349 -18.91 -18.42 11.09
CA GLU A 349 -18.27 -19.73 11.05
C GLU A 349 -16.89 -19.72 11.72
N ILE A 350 -16.05 -18.71 11.45
CA ILE A 350 -14.68 -18.68 11.96
C ILE A 350 -14.56 -18.06 13.37
N ALA A 351 -15.52 -17.22 13.79
CA ALA A 351 -15.44 -16.48 15.05
C ALA A 351 -15.40 -17.37 16.30
N VAL A 352 -15.82 -18.61 16.18
CA VAL A 352 -15.77 -19.62 17.27
C VAL A 352 -14.36 -20.21 17.49
N VAL A 353 -13.44 -19.96 16.57
CA VAL A 353 -12.04 -20.38 16.67
C VAL A 353 -11.23 -19.27 17.34
N GLU A 354 -10.22 -19.62 18.13
CA GLU A 354 -9.30 -18.65 18.74
C GLU A 354 -8.65 -17.75 17.68
N LEU A 355 -8.55 -16.46 17.97
CA LEU A 355 -8.09 -15.44 17.03
C LEU A 355 -6.73 -15.76 16.39
N GLU A 356 -5.78 -16.29 17.16
CA GLU A 356 -4.45 -16.64 16.65
C GLU A 356 -4.50 -17.74 15.58
N ARG A 357 -5.45 -18.68 15.69
CA ARG A 357 -5.61 -19.81 14.77
C ARG A 357 -6.38 -19.45 13.49
N ARG A 358 -7.15 -18.36 13.51
CA ARG A 358 -7.96 -17.87 12.37
C ARG A 358 -7.44 -16.55 11.81
N ARG A 359 -6.20 -16.17 12.14
CA ARG A 359 -5.65 -14.86 11.81
C ARG A 359 -5.63 -14.60 10.30
N ASP A 360 -5.27 -15.59 9.51
CA ASP A 360 -5.17 -15.48 8.05
C ASP A 360 -6.56 -15.37 7.41
N GLU A 361 -7.54 -16.15 7.87
CA GLU A 361 -8.93 -16.07 7.46
C GLU A 361 -9.52 -14.69 7.80
N THR A 362 -9.29 -14.20 9.02
CA THR A 362 -9.74 -12.87 9.45
C THR A 362 -9.17 -11.77 8.57
N ARG A 363 -7.89 -11.85 8.23
CA ARG A 363 -7.24 -10.89 7.31
C ARG A 363 -7.84 -10.92 5.91
N LYS A 364 -8.20 -12.10 5.42
CA LYS A 364 -8.85 -12.22 4.12
C LYS A 364 -10.24 -11.59 4.13
N LEU A 365 -11.05 -11.86 5.16
CA LEU A 365 -12.37 -11.21 5.31
C LEU A 365 -12.26 -9.70 5.41
N PHE A 366 -11.27 -9.18 6.13
CA PHE A 366 -10.96 -7.75 6.19
C PHE A 366 -10.75 -7.14 4.79
N ARG A 367 -10.05 -7.84 3.88
CA ARG A 367 -9.80 -7.37 2.51
C ARG A 367 -11.07 -7.35 1.67
N ILE A 368 -11.95 -8.33 1.87
CA ILE A 368 -13.28 -8.37 1.22
C ILE A 368 -14.12 -7.18 1.67
N VAL A 369 -14.12 -6.86 2.97
CA VAL A 369 -14.81 -5.67 3.50
C VAL A 369 -14.23 -4.38 2.90
N GLY A 370 -12.91 -4.28 2.82
CA GLY A 370 -12.24 -3.13 2.19
C GLY A 370 -12.64 -2.95 0.73
N LEU A 371 -12.69 -4.04 -0.04
CA LEU A 371 -13.15 -4.01 -1.43
C LEU A 371 -14.60 -3.53 -1.53
N ALA A 372 -15.50 -4.10 -0.71
CA ALA A 372 -16.91 -3.70 -0.69
C ALA A 372 -17.08 -2.22 -0.32
N GLN A 373 -16.29 -1.71 0.64
CA GLN A 373 -16.27 -0.30 1.02
C GLN A 373 -15.79 0.59 -0.14
N ALA A 374 -14.73 0.21 -0.83
CA ALA A 374 -14.24 0.95 -1.99
C ALA A 374 -15.27 0.96 -3.13
N MET A 375 -15.96 -0.16 -3.38
CA MET A 375 -17.06 -0.24 -4.35
C MET A 375 -18.22 0.69 -3.99
N ALA A 376 -18.53 0.85 -2.71
CA ALA A 376 -19.56 1.79 -2.26
C ALA A 376 -19.17 3.25 -2.50
N LEU A 377 -17.90 3.60 -2.32
CA LEU A 377 -17.40 4.97 -2.47
C LEU A 377 -17.11 5.37 -3.92
N TYR A 378 -16.65 4.42 -4.73
CA TYR A 378 -16.21 4.76 -6.08
C TYR A 378 -17.29 4.53 -7.16
N GLY A 379 -18.26 3.71 -6.88
CA GLY A 379 -19.39 3.43 -7.78
C GLY A 379 -19.14 2.24 -8.63
#